data_7b1801152cc3bcf0e66dbd2cf8b8071a
#
_entry.id   7b1801152cc3bcf0e66dbd2cf8b8071a
#
_cell.length_a   1.000
_cell.length_b   1.000
_cell.length_c   1.000
_cell.angle_alpha   90.00
_cell.angle_beta   90.00
_cell.angle_gamma   90.00
#
_symmetry.space_group_name_H-M   'P 1'
#
loop_
_entity.id
_entity.type
_entity.pdbx_description
1 polymer ?
#
loop_
_entity_poly.entity_id
_entity_poly.type
_entity_poly.pdbx_seq_one_letter_code
_entity_poly.pdbx_strand_id
1 'polypeptide(L)'
;MDAPLFLSGQFLLAMPGIGDPRFDKAVIAMCVHDEEGALGIGLGRVTPRIGFHDLLKQLDIAPGEAPNAPIHQGGPVEPQRGFILHTSDWGGADSIDVAGRWVLSATLDILKAIAEGKGPRRWVAALGYAGWGGGQLEQEMRRHGWFVTPGDENLLYESEVDTRWGNAFRSAGVDPRLLTAESGTA
;
A
#
# COMPACT_ATOMS: atom_id res chain seq x y z
N MET A 1 -24.94 -19.29 0.29
CA MET A 1 -24.56 -17.99 -0.32
C MET A 1 -23.31 -17.50 0.39
N ASP A 2 -22.17 -17.60 -0.30
CA ASP A 2 -20.92 -17.21 0.30
C ASP A 2 -20.85 -15.67 0.32
N ALA A 3 -20.58 -15.10 1.50
CA ALA A 3 -20.34 -13.67 1.60
C ALA A 3 -19.10 -13.32 0.78
N PRO A 4 -19.10 -12.20 0.03
CA PRO A 4 -17.91 -11.77 -0.68
C PRO A 4 -16.76 -11.58 0.29
N LEU A 5 -15.58 -12.10 -0.10
CA LEU A 5 -14.37 -11.91 0.69
C LEU A 5 -13.84 -10.51 0.42
N PHE A 6 -14.02 -9.63 1.37
CA PHE A 6 -13.42 -8.31 1.31
C PHE A 6 -12.01 -8.37 1.90
N LEU A 7 -11.09 -7.67 1.25
CA LEU A 7 -9.66 -7.83 1.45
C LEU A 7 -9.01 -6.68 2.23
N SER A 8 -9.80 -5.81 2.87
CA SER A 8 -9.25 -4.74 3.70
C SER A 8 -8.33 -5.31 4.78
N GLY A 9 -7.15 -4.73 4.91
CA GLY A 9 -6.14 -5.21 5.84
C GLY A 9 -5.29 -6.37 5.33
N GLN A 10 -5.46 -6.74 4.07
CA GLN A 10 -4.64 -7.75 3.40
C GLN A 10 -3.66 -7.09 2.44
N PHE A 11 -2.61 -7.80 2.08
CA PHE A 11 -1.75 -7.40 0.98
C PHE A 11 -2.14 -8.13 -0.30
N LEU A 12 -2.12 -7.42 -1.41
CA LEU A 12 -2.16 -8.01 -2.74
C LEU A 12 -0.74 -8.01 -3.30
N LEU A 13 -0.28 -9.17 -3.71
CA LEU A 13 1.03 -9.32 -4.35
C LEU A 13 0.80 -9.64 -5.82
N ALA A 14 1.45 -8.90 -6.72
CA ALA A 14 1.35 -9.20 -8.14
C ALA A 14 1.95 -10.57 -8.42
N MET A 15 1.21 -11.41 -9.12
CA MET A 15 1.74 -12.70 -9.57
C MET A 15 2.86 -12.46 -10.60
N PRO A 16 3.92 -13.27 -10.61
CA PRO A 16 4.94 -13.16 -11.66
C PRO A 16 4.27 -13.25 -13.04
N GLY A 17 4.62 -12.31 -13.91
CA GLY A 17 4.04 -12.27 -15.26
C GLY A 17 2.62 -11.73 -15.34
N ILE A 18 2.21 -10.90 -14.38
CA ILE A 18 0.88 -10.25 -14.38
C ILE A 18 0.57 -9.52 -15.70
N GLY A 19 1.61 -9.19 -16.47
CA GLY A 19 1.46 -8.63 -17.82
C GLY A 19 1.34 -7.10 -17.87
N ASP A 20 1.00 -6.45 -16.78
CA ASP A 20 0.93 -5.00 -16.71
C ASP A 20 2.18 -4.47 -16.02
N PRO A 21 3.08 -3.74 -16.73
CA PRO A 21 4.31 -3.26 -16.13
C PRO A 21 4.10 -2.30 -14.96
N ARG A 22 2.93 -1.67 -14.86
CA ARG A 22 2.62 -0.81 -13.72
C ARG A 22 2.52 -1.59 -12.42
N PHE A 23 2.23 -2.89 -12.49
CA PHE A 23 2.03 -3.77 -11.35
C PHE A 23 3.10 -4.83 -11.20
N ASP A 24 4.18 -4.77 -11.99
CA ASP A 24 5.28 -5.72 -11.86
C ASP A 24 5.87 -5.66 -10.44
N LYS A 25 5.89 -6.80 -9.75
CA LYS A 25 6.32 -6.93 -8.35
C LYS A 25 5.57 -5.99 -7.40
N ALA A 26 4.32 -5.68 -7.70
CA ALA A 26 3.53 -4.80 -6.85
C ALA A 26 3.20 -5.46 -5.52
N VAL A 27 3.27 -4.65 -4.49
CA VAL A 27 2.74 -4.95 -3.16
C VAL A 27 1.71 -3.87 -2.88
N ILE A 28 0.47 -4.25 -2.62
CA ILE A 28 -0.60 -3.27 -2.39
C ILE A 28 -1.23 -3.56 -1.03
N ALA A 29 -1.24 -2.55 -0.15
CA ALA A 29 -1.96 -2.64 1.11
C ALA A 29 -3.41 -2.26 0.87
N MET A 30 -4.32 -3.20 1.03
CA MET A 30 -5.75 -2.96 0.81
C MET A 30 -6.35 -2.18 1.96
N CYS A 31 -6.96 -1.05 1.66
CA CYS A 31 -7.51 -0.15 2.67
C CYS A 31 -9.04 -0.15 2.69
N VAL A 32 -9.67 -0.20 1.52
CA VAL A 32 -11.13 -0.27 1.41
C VAL A 32 -11.46 -1.34 0.38
N HIS A 33 -12.40 -2.20 0.70
CA HIS A 33 -12.92 -3.17 -0.27
C HIS A 33 -14.36 -3.51 0.11
N ASP A 34 -15.28 -3.19 -0.77
CA ASP A 34 -16.71 -3.45 -0.59
C ASP A 34 -17.36 -3.71 -1.96
N GLU A 35 -18.69 -3.77 -1.99
CA GLU A 35 -19.43 -4.03 -3.21
C GLU A 35 -19.31 -2.91 -4.25
N GLU A 36 -18.97 -1.71 -3.83
CA GLU A 36 -18.84 -0.54 -4.69
C GLU A 36 -17.46 -0.43 -5.33
N GLY A 37 -16.48 -1.13 -4.79
CA GLY A 37 -15.12 -1.11 -5.33
C GLY A 37 -14.07 -1.37 -4.28
N ALA A 38 -12.83 -1.02 -4.61
CA ALA A 38 -11.71 -1.20 -3.73
C ALA A 38 -10.68 -0.08 -3.90
N LEU A 39 -9.94 0.18 -2.82
CA LEU A 39 -8.83 1.13 -2.81
C LEU A 39 -7.66 0.49 -2.07
N GLY A 40 -6.49 0.56 -2.68
CA GLY A 40 -5.25 0.08 -2.07
C GLY A 40 -4.10 1.05 -2.31
N ILE A 41 -3.07 0.93 -1.49
CA ILE A 41 -1.88 1.77 -1.57
C ILE A 41 -0.69 0.92 -1.97
N GLY A 42 -0.08 1.25 -3.10
CA GLY A 42 1.10 0.55 -3.59
C GLY A 42 2.31 0.81 -2.71
N LEU A 43 3.07 -0.24 -2.43
CA LEU A 43 4.26 -0.20 -1.57
C LEU A 43 5.47 -0.88 -2.21
N GLY A 44 5.37 -1.25 -3.48
CA GLY A 44 6.43 -1.97 -4.19
C GLY A 44 7.49 -1.10 -4.84
N ARG A 45 7.24 0.19 -4.98
CA ARG A 45 8.16 1.14 -5.62
C ARG A 45 8.13 2.48 -4.92
N VAL A 46 9.26 3.18 -4.93
CA VAL A 46 9.34 4.56 -4.44
C VAL A 46 9.40 5.53 -5.60
N THR A 47 8.91 6.73 -5.38
CA THR A 47 8.99 7.82 -6.36
C THR A 47 10.42 8.34 -6.36
N PRO A 48 11.11 8.32 -7.52
CA PRO A 48 12.48 8.81 -7.58
C PRO A 48 12.56 10.33 -7.37
N ARG A 49 13.63 10.78 -6.74
CA ARG A 49 13.99 12.19 -6.56
C ARG A 49 13.06 13.01 -5.69
N ILE A 50 12.05 12.41 -5.08
CA ILE A 50 11.14 13.08 -4.16
C ILE A 50 11.16 12.36 -2.83
N GLY A 51 11.50 13.07 -1.75
CA GLY A 51 11.40 12.56 -0.40
C GLY A 51 10.28 13.25 0.37
N PHE A 52 10.06 12.79 1.57
CA PHE A 52 8.99 13.32 2.43
C PHE A 52 9.19 14.83 2.72
N HIS A 53 10.43 15.28 2.87
CA HIS A 53 10.71 16.71 3.07
C HIS A 53 10.24 17.56 1.89
N ASP A 54 10.40 17.07 0.66
CA ASP A 54 9.94 17.78 -0.53
C ASP A 54 8.41 17.91 -0.54
N LEU A 55 7.72 16.87 -0.14
CA LEU A 55 6.26 16.91 -0.02
C LEU A 55 5.81 17.96 1.01
N LEU A 56 6.45 17.98 2.17
CA LEU A 56 6.14 18.98 3.21
C LEU A 56 6.38 20.40 2.70
N LYS A 57 7.48 20.63 2.01
CA LYS A 57 7.80 21.94 1.46
C LYS A 57 6.77 22.41 0.44
N GLN A 58 6.29 21.51 -0.42
CA GLN A 58 5.24 21.83 -1.39
C GLN A 58 3.93 22.26 -0.71
N LEU A 59 3.71 21.81 0.51
CA LEU A 59 2.51 22.10 1.29
C LEU A 59 2.73 23.21 2.32
N ASP A 60 3.86 23.91 2.22
CA ASP A 60 4.25 24.98 3.15
C ASP A 60 4.37 24.51 4.61
N ILE A 61 4.80 23.27 4.79
CA ILE A 61 5.05 22.69 6.10
C ILE A 61 6.56 22.56 6.29
N ALA A 62 7.12 23.20 7.32
CA ALA A 62 8.52 23.02 7.66
C ALA A 62 8.78 21.57 8.05
N PRO A 63 9.85 20.92 7.54
CA PRO A 63 10.11 19.51 7.84
C PRO A 63 10.26 19.18 9.32
N GLY A 64 10.78 20.12 10.11
CA GLY A 64 10.89 19.95 11.56
C GLY A 64 11.64 18.68 11.93
N GLU A 65 11.01 17.85 12.75
CA GLU A 65 11.59 16.60 13.23
C GLU A 65 11.32 15.40 12.29
N ALA A 66 10.59 15.61 11.18
CA ALA A 66 10.27 14.53 10.25
C ALA A 66 11.52 14.00 9.55
N PRO A 67 11.69 12.68 9.47
CA PRO A 67 12.74 12.12 8.61
C PRO A 67 12.41 12.38 7.13
N ASN A 68 13.43 12.45 6.29
CA ASN A 68 13.21 12.53 4.86
C ASN A 68 12.95 11.12 4.28
N ALA A 69 11.82 10.56 4.67
CA ALA A 69 11.45 9.22 4.28
C ALA A 69 11.13 9.12 2.78
N PRO A 70 11.30 7.93 2.19
CA PRO A 70 10.90 7.73 0.79
C PRO A 70 9.39 7.83 0.64
N ILE A 71 8.95 8.24 -0.55
CA ILE A 71 7.54 8.30 -0.90
C ILE A 71 7.24 7.19 -1.90
N HIS A 72 6.32 6.31 -1.55
CA HIS A 72 5.93 5.18 -2.39
C HIS A 72 5.03 5.63 -3.54
N GLN A 73 5.13 4.94 -4.66
CA GLN A 73 4.17 5.09 -5.75
C GLN A 73 2.91 4.31 -5.38
N GLY A 74 1.95 5.02 -4.79
CA GLY A 74 0.74 4.39 -4.25
C GLY A 74 -0.21 3.85 -5.30
N GLY A 75 -0.16 4.37 -6.52
CA GLY A 75 -0.98 3.90 -7.62
C GLY A 75 -1.24 4.98 -8.66
N PRO A 76 -1.93 4.61 -9.75
CA PRO A 76 -2.13 5.51 -10.89
C PRO A 76 -3.25 6.52 -10.71
N VAL A 77 -4.10 6.37 -9.68
CA VAL A 77 -5.24 7.27 -9.47
C VAL A 77 -4.81 8.42 -8.56
N GLU A 78 -5.16 9.64 -8.93
CA GLU A 78 -4.81 10.86 -8.21
C GLU A 78 -3.33 10.89 -7.79
N PRO A 79 -2.38 10.83 -8.75
CA PRO A 79 -0.97 10.58 -8.42
C PRO A 79 -0.28 11.71 -7.64
N GLN A 80 -0.95 12.83 -7.46
CA GLN A 80 -0.43 13.95 -6.67
C GLN A 80 -0.99 14.00 -5.25
N ARG A 81 -1.96 13.13 -4.95
CA ARG A 81 -2.57 13.09 -3.62
C ARG A 81 -1.73 12.24 -2.67
N GLY A 82 -1.43 12.83 -1.51
CA GLY A 82 -0.64 12.16 -0.48
C GLY A 82 -1.47 11.29 0.44
N PHE A 83 -0.92 10.14 0.80
CA PHE A 83 -1.51 9.20 1.75
C PHE A 83 -0.46 8.75 2.75
N ILE A 84 -0.87 8.58 4.00
CA ILE A 84 -0.03 8.01 5.04
C ILE A 84 -0.72 6.76 5.57
N LEU A 85 0.01 5.63 5.54
CA LEU A 85 -0.38 4.43 6.28
C LEU A 85 0.41 4.42 7.57
N HIS A 86 -0.25 4.23 8.71
CA HIS A 86 0.41 4.40 9.99
C HIS A 86 -0.18 3.54 11.08
N THR A 87 0.53 3.47 12.19
CA THR A 87 0.08 2.79 13.40
C THR A 87 -1.04 3.57 14.08
N SER A 88 -1.85 2.87 14.88
CA SER A 88 -3.09 3.42 15.44
C SER A 88 -2.87 4.33 16.67
N ASP A 89 -1.63 4.58 17.04
CA ASP A 89 -1.28 5.48 18.15
C ASP A 89 -1.48 6.97 17.83
N TRP A 90 -1.90 7.29 16.61
CA TRP A 90 -2.32 8.62 16.19
C TRP A 90 -3.62 8.52 15.42
N GLY A 91 -4.53 9.45 15.61
CA GLY A 91 -5.77 9.49 14.86
C GLY A 91 -6.24 10.91 14.63
N GLY A 92 -6.70 11.19 13.43
CA GLY A 92 -7.33 12.45 13.03
C GLY A 92 -8.78 12.24 12.65
N ALA A 93 -9.47 13.34 12.33
CA ALA A 93 -10.91 13.32 12.06
C ALA A 93 -11.28 12.44 10.86
N ASP A 94 -10.41 12.38 9.85
CA ASP A 94 -10.67 11.64 8.62
C ASP A 94 -9.81 10.39 8.48
N SER A 95 -9.26 9.90 9.58
CA SER A 95 -8.47 8.66 9.58
C SER A 95 -9.38 7.45 9.47
N ILE A 96 -8.96 6.48 8.65
CA ILE A 96 -9.71 5.25 8.41
C ILE A 96 -8.95 4.09 9.05
N ASP A 97 -9.57 3.43 10.04
CA ASP A 97 -9.02 2.19 10.59
C ASP A 97 -9.22 1.06 9.58
N VAL A 98 -8.14 0.37 9.25
CA VAL A 98 -8.17 -0.70 8.26
C VAL A 98 -8.04 -2.04 8.97
N ALA A 99 -9.18 -2.63 9.31
CA ALA A 99 -9.30 -3.96 9.90
C ALA A 99 -8.45 -4.16 11.17
N GLY A 100 -8.19 -3.08 11.91
CA GLY A 100 -7.36 -3.13 13.12
C GLY A 100 -5.86 -3.33 12.85
N ARG A 101 -5.43 -3.28 11.59
CA ARG A 101 -4.03 -3.55 11.22
C ARG A 101 -3.21 -2.29 10.97
N TRP A 102 -3.79 -1.31 10.29
CA TRP A 102 -3.19 0.00 10.08
C TRP A 102 -4.26 1.06 9.93
N VAL A 103 -3.83 2.29 9.84
CA VAL A 103 -4.72 3.45 9.66
C VAL A 103 -4.30 4.18 8.40
N LEU A 104 -5.29 4.62 7.62
CA LEU A 104 -5.07 5.44 6.43
C LEU A 104 -5.48 6.87 6.74
N SER A 105 -4.58 7.81 6.53
CA SER A 105 -4.84 9.24 6.66
C SER A 105 -4.38 9.98 5.41
N ALA A 106 -5.14 11.00 5.01
CA ALA A 106 -4.86 11.76 3.79
C ALA A 106 -5.02 13.27 4.01
N THR A 107 -4.95 13.74 5.24
CA THR A 107 -5.15 15.14 5.59
C THR A 107 -3.85 15.81 6.05
N LEU A 108 -3.84 17.14 6.05
CA LEU A 108 -2.64 17.90 6.42
C LEU A 108 -2.26 17.74 7.89
N ASP A 109 -3.21 17.44 8.75
CA ASP A 109 -2.97 17.34 10.19
C ASP A 109 -1.96 16.24 10.56
N ILE A 110 -2.00 15.09 9.86
CA ILE A 110 -1.01 14.05 10.12
C ILE A 110 0.39 14.48 9.68
N LEU A 111 0.49 15.19 8.55
CA LEU A 111 1.78 15.69 8.07
C LEU A 111 2.39 16.70 9.05
N LYS A 112 1.56 17.59 9.58
CA LYS A 112 1.99 18.55 10.59
C LYS A 112 2.39 17.84 11.89
N ALA A 113 1.64 16.83 12.31
CA ALA A 113 1.97 16.06 13.50
C ALA A 113 3.33 15.37 13.38
N ILE A 114 3.59 14.76 12.22
CA ILE A 114 4.88 14.12 11.94
C ILE A 114 6.01 15.15 11.98
N ALA A 115 5.82 16.32 11.37
CA ALA A 115 6.81 17.39 11.38
C ALA A 115 7.11 17.89 12.80
N GLU A 116 6.11 17.90 13.67
CA GLU A 116 6.24 18.33 15.07
C GLU A 116 6.78 17.23 16.01
N GLY A 117 7.02 16.03 15.50
CA GLY A 117 7.45 14.90 16.31
C GLY A 117 6.34 14.29 17.15
N LYS A 118 5.07 14.56 16.81
CA LYS A 118 3.87 14.10 17.53
C LYS A 118 3.02 13.16 16.70
N GLY A 119 3.54 12.66 15.59
CA GLY A 119 2.84 11.74 14.72
C GLY A 119 2.84 10.31 15.21
N PRO A 120 2.34 9.38 14.39
CA PRO A 120 2.37 7.95 14.72
C PRO A 120 3.80 7.43 14.83
N ARG A 121 3.96 6.36 15.60
CA ARG A 121 5.27 5.77 15.82
C ARG A 121 5.89 5.19 14.55
N ARG A 122 5.08 4.56 13.72
CA ARG A 122 5.52 4.01 12.44
C ARG A 122 4.57 4.44 11.33
N TRP A 123 5.11 4.76 10.18
CA TRP A 123 4.31 5.23 9.05
C TRP A 123 5.08 5.08 7.74
N VAL A 124 4.33 5.01 6.65
CA VAL A 124 4.87 5.09 5.29
C VAL A 124 4.06 6.11 4.50
N ALA A 125 4.72 6.83 3.61
CA ALA A 125 4.09 7.84 2.76
C ALA A 125 3.99 7.34 1.33
N ALA A 126 2.89 7.70 0.67
CA ALA A 126 2.64 7.36 -0.73
C ALA A 126 1.95 8.50 -1.45
N LEU A 127 2.14 8.55 -2.78
CA LEU A 127 1.40 9.43 -3.67
C LEU A 127 0.55 8.59 -4.61
N GLY A 128 -0.74 8.93 -4.71
CA GLY A 128 -1.70 8.20 -5.52
C GLY A 128 -2.18 6.91 -4.88
N TYR A 129 -3.12 6.26 -5.53
CA TYR A 129 -3.66 4.99 -5.05
C TYR A 129 -4.05 4.09 -6.22
N ALA A 130 -4.24 2.81 -5.94
CA ALA A 130 -4.82 1.85 -6.88
C ALA A 130 -6.31 1.72 -6.57
N GLY A 131 -7.14 1.85 -7.59
CA GLY A 131 -8.58 1.78 -7.45
C GLY A 131 -9.19 0.72 -8.34
N TRP A 132 -10.24 0.08 -7.85
CA TRP A 132 -11.03 -0.90 -8.61
C TRP A 132 -12.49 -0.54 -8.48
N GLY A 133 -13.22 -0.64 -9.60
CA GLY A 133 -14.67 -0.50 -9.58
C GLY A 133 -15.33 -1.72 -8.94
N GLY A 134 -16.63 -1.61 -8.69
CA GLY A 134 -17.39 -2.71 -8.09
C GLY A 134 -17.23 -4.01 -8.86
N GLY A 135 -16.77 -5.07 -8.19
CA GLY A 135 -16.55 -6.38 -8.78
C GLY A 135 -15.28 -6.53 -9.62
N GLN A 136 -14.57 -5.45 -9.91
CA GLN A 136 -13.38 -5.52 -10.76
C GLN A 136 -12.24 -6.30 -10.11
N LEU A 137 -11.96 -6.04 -8.84
CA LEU A 137 -10.89 -6.75 -8.14
C LEU A 137 -11.18 -8.24 -8.07
N GLU A 138 -12.43 -8.60 -7.80
CA GLU A 138 -12.86 -9.99 -7.73
C GLU A 138 -12.64 -10.71 -9.07
N GLN A 139 -12.89 -10.02 -10.20
CA GLN A 139 -12.63 -10.58 -11.52
C GLN A 139 -11.13 -10.77 -11.77
N GLU A 140 -10.31 -9.82 -11.37
CA GLU A 140 -8.85 -9.94 -11.50
C GLU A 140 -8.30 -11.06 -10.62
N MET A 141 -8.86 -11.26 -9.45
CA MET A 141 -8.51 -12.38 -8.58
C MET A 141 -8.81 -13.72 -9.23
N ARG A 142 -9.96 -13.85 -9.92
CA ARG A 142 -10.31 -15.09 -10.63
C ARG A 142 -9.36 -15.40 -11.78
N ARG A 143 -8.73 -14.37 -12.35
CA ARG A 143 -7.73 -14.54 -13.41
C ARG A 143 -6.33 -14.80 -12.88
N HIS A 144 -6.21 -15.00 -11.55
CA HIS A 144 -4.95 -15.29 -10.87
C HIS A 144 -3.87 -14.21 -11.08
N GLY A 145 -4.29 -12.96 -11.20
CA GLY A 145 -3.36 -11.84 -11.31
C GLY A 145 -2.75 -11.42 -9.98
N TRP A 146 -3.42 -11.76 -8.87
CA TRP A 146 -3.03 -11.33 -7.54
C TRP A 146 -2.98 -12.50 -6.57
N PHE A 147 -1.97 -12.49 -5.70
CA PHE A 147 -1.86 -13.36 -4.55
C PHE A 147 -2.20 -12.57 -3.29
N VAL A 148 -3.03 -13.13 -2.42
CA VAL A 148 -3.47 -12.47 -1.19
C VAL A 148 -2.70 -13.05 -0.01
N THR A 149 -2.18 -12.16 0.85
CA THR A 149 -1.56 -12.57 2.12
C THR A 149 -2.03 -11.62 3.23
N PRO A 150 -2.13 -12.09 4.48
CA PRO A 150 -2.49 -11.20 5.58
C PRO A 150 -1.53 -10.03 5.70
N GLY A 151 -2.04 -8.85 6.03
CA GLY A 151 -1.24 -7.67 6.23
C GLY A 151 -0.33 -7.84 7.45
N ASP A 152 0.97 -7.71 7.23
CA ASP A 152 1.99 -7.82 8.27
C ASP A 152 2.61 -6.43 8.49
N GLU A 153 2.54 -5.94 9.72
CA GLU A 153 3.07 -4.61 10.06
C GLU A 153 4.57 -4.49 9.81
N ASN A 154 5.33 -5.55 10.03
CA ASN A 154 6.77 -5.50 9.78
C ASN A 154 7.08 -5.40 8.28
N LEU A 155 6.32 -6.09 7.44
CA LEU A 155 6.44 -5.94 6.00
C LEU A 155 6.04 -4.54 5.54
N LEU A 156 5.04 -3.95 6.18
CA LEU A 156 4.56 -2.62 5.83
C LEU A 156 5.57 -1.53 6.22
N TYR A 157 6.07 -1.54 7.45
CA TYR A 157 6.83 -0.42 8.00
C TYR A 157 8.35 -0.65 7.99
N GLU A 158 8.81 -1.88 8.09
CA GLU A 158 10.22 -2.19 8.34
C GLU A 158 10.95 -2.79 7.14
N SER A 159 10.24 -3.33 6.15
CA SER A 159 10.87 -3.88 4.95
C SER A 159 11.41 -2.80 4.05
N GLU A 160 12.57 -3.05 3.46
CA GLU A 160 13.06 -2.22 2.35
C GLU A 160 12.18 -2.46 1.12
N VAL A 161 11.93 -1.41 0.38
CA VAL A 161 11.00 -1.44 -0.76
C VAL A 161 11.40 -2.51 -1.79
N ASP A 162 12.68 -2.66 -2.08
CA ASP A 162 13.14 -3.60 -3.12
C ASP A 162 12.96 -5.06 -2.74
N THR A 163 12.86 -5.36 -1.45
CA THR A 163 12.72 -6.74 -0.96
C THR A 163 11.30 -7.08 -0.51
N ARG A 164 10.44 -6.08 -0.45
CA ARG A 164 9.11 -6.23 0.17
C ARG A 164 8.25 -7.28 -0.53
N TRP A 165 8.20 -7.27 -1.85
CA TRP A 165 7.41 -8.23 -2.62
C TRP A 165 7.87 -9.67 -2.37
N GLY A 166 9.17 -9.93 -2.50
CA GLY A 166 9.72 -11.27 -2.25
C GLY A 166 9.54 -11.71 -0.81
N ASN A 167 9.77 -10.82 0.15
CA ASN A 167 9.59 -11.14 1.57
C ASN A 167 8.12 -11.44 1.91
N ALA A 168 7.19 -10.73 1.28
CA ALA A 168 5.77 -10.98 1.48
C ALA A 168 5.37 -12.37 1.00
N PHE A 169 5.84 -12.81 -0.17
CA PHE A 169 5.63 -14.17 -0.64
C PHE A 169 6.24 -15.20 0.30
N ARG A 170 7.47 -14.99 0.73
CA ARG A 170 8.15 -15.93 1.64
C ARG A 170 7.45 -16.03 3.00
N SER A 171 6.90 -14.92 3.49
CA SER A 171 6.14 -14.94 4.75
C SER A 171 4.89 -15.81 4.67
N ALA A 172 4.36 -15.98 3.46
CA ALA A 172 3.23 -16.86 3.19
C ALA A 172 3.65 -18.31 2.87
N GLY A 173 4.95 -18.62 2.97
CA GLY A 173 5.48 -19.94 2.65
C GLY A 173 5.62 -20.22 1.16
N VAL A 174 5.64 -19.19 0.33
CA VAL A 174 5.71 -19.31 -1.13
C VAL A 174 7.00 -18.69 -1.65
N ASP A 175 7.71 -19.44 -2.49
CA ASP A 175 8.84 -18.90 -3.23
C ASP A 175 8.34 -18.37 -4.58
N PRO A 176 8.37 -17.06 -4.84
CA PRO A 176 7.84 -16.51 -6.07
C PRO A 176 8.58 -16.98 -7.32
N ARG A 177 9.81 -17.43 -7.19
CA ARG A 177 10.57 -17.98 -8.32
C ARG A 177 9.97 -19.27 -8.85
N LEU A 178 9.17 -19.97 -8.04
CA LEU A 178 8.48 -21.20 -8.43
C LEU A 178 7.11 -20.94 -9.04
N LEU A 179 6.64 -19.68 -9.01
CA LEU A 179 5.39 -19.29 -9.65
C LEU A 179 5.72 -18.79 -11.07
N THR A 180 5.22 -19.50 -12.07
CA THR A 180 5.41 -19.08 -13.45
C THR A 180 4.10 -18.59 -14.03
N ALA A 181 4.19 -17.59 -14.91
CA ALA A 181 3.05 -17.10 -15.68
C ALA A 181 2.56 -18.11 -16.69
N GLU A 182 3.41 -19.07 -17.05
CA GLU A 182 3.05 -20.17 -17.94
C GLU A 182 2.39 -21.29 -17.14
N SER A 183 1.13 -21.06 -16.84
CA SER A 183 0.33 -22.14 -16.27
C SER A 183 0.07 -23.17 -17.35
N GLY A 184 0.48 -24.38 -17.12
CA GLY A 184 -0.05 -25.48 -17.89
C GLY A 184 0.84 -26.10 -18.93
N THR A 185 2.12 -25.91 -18.87
CA THR A 185 3.04 -26.87 -19.49
C THR A 185 3.48 -27.84 -18.39
N ALA A 186 2.59 -28.72 -18.05
CA ALA A 186 3.02 -29.90 -17.31
C ALA A 186 3.73 -30.82 -18.26
#